data_f8704f95177314e44e288eeccbd91607
#
_entry.id   f8704f95177314e44e288eeccbd91607
#
_cell.length_a   1.000
_cell.length_b   1.000
_cell.length_c   1.000
_cell.angle_alpha   90.00
_cell.angle_beta   90.00
_cell.angle_gamma   90.00
#
_symmetry.space_group_name_H-M   'P 1'
#
loop_
_entity.id
_entity.type
_entity.pdbx_description
1 polymer ?
#
loop_
_entity_poly.entity_id
_entity_poly.type
_entity_poly.pdbx_seq_one_letter_code
_entity_poly.pdbx_strand_id
1 'polypeptide(L)'
;MNRLEVLIPCYNEMATIEQVVSEHHKLLNDSKVFDDFKIVILNDGSKDSTLELITSLSKKLYKIEIINNQIPSGIFKAFNQLYNQSSFEWIYLTSGDNQYPAKILENILNNFENNFDLYVAKRVNKFEIYNLSRQIISYFYRFFCFMISGIDPIDPGSTKLLKKNLLNEPLFCRYLARDAEIVIRTKKKGYKVKAIPVEFGNREHGKSSATKLSVLFKTYFDCLRLFKYRFF
;
A
#
# COMPACT_ATOMS: atom_id res chain seq x y z
N MET A 1 -0.83 -21.96 -8.97
CA MET A 1 0.08 -21.61 -7.84
C MET A 1 -0.20 -20.19 -7.40
N ASN A 2 -0.69 -20.00 -6.19
CA ASN A 2 -0.93 -18.66 -5.64
C ASN A 2 0.37 -18.14 -5.05
N ARG A 3 0.97 -17.10 -5.63
CA ARG A 3 2.24 -16.51 -5.17
C ARG A 3 2.05 -15.05 -4.80
N LEU A 4 2.67 -14.62 -3.69
CA LEU A 4 2.55 -13.28 -3.13
C LEU A 4 3.87 -12.49 -3.18
N GLU A 5 3.84 -11.29 -3.72
CA GLU A 5 4.90 -10.29 -3.54
C GLU A 5 4.49 -9.25 -2.50
N VAL A 6 5.34 -9.05 -1.49
CA VAL A 6 5.22 -7.91 -0.57
C VAL A 6 6.14 -6.80 -1.07
N LEU A 7 5.56 -5.66 -1.41
CA LEU A 7 6.26 -4.51 -1.99
C LEU A 7 6.47 -3.42 -0.94
N ILE A 8 7.73 -3.08 -0.68
CA ILE A 8 8.15 -2.16 0.38
C ILE A 8 8.99 -1.02 -0.20
N PRO A 9 8.42 0.14 -0.53
CA PRO A 9 9.22 1.32 -0.80
C PRO A 9 9.76 1.88 0.52
N CYS A 10 11.03 2.30 0.54
CA CYS A 10 11.67 2.93 1.70
C CYS A 10 12.55 4.11 1.29
N TYR A 11 12.59 5.13 2.13
CA TYR A 11 13.47 6.29 2.01
C TYR A 11 13.81 6.84 3.39
N ASN A 12 15.06 6.66 3.84
CA ASN A 12 15.54 7.03 5.18
C ASN A 12 14.71 6.37 6.30
N GLU A 13 14.60 5.05 6.27
CA GLU A 13 13.81 4.25 7.20
C GLU A 13 14.68 3.31 8.04
N MET A 14 15.94 3.70 8.33
CA MET A 14 16.88 2.85 9.07
C MET A 14 16.36 2.43 10.45
N ALA A 15 15.48 3.23 11.07
CA ALA A 15 14.94 2.94 12.40
C ALA A 15 13.88 1.83 12.42
N THR A 16 13.23 1.54 11.28
CA THR A 16 12.03 0.68 11.22
C THR A 16 12.13 -0.44 10.21
N ILE A 17 12.96 -0.29 9.16
CA ILE A 17 12.98 -1.20 8.02
C ILE A 17 13.33 -2.64 8.40
N GLU A 18 14.24 -2.85 9.35
CA GLU A 18 14.63 -4.19 9.80
C GLU A 18 13.45 -4.93 10.44
N GLN A 19 12.71 -4.25 11.31
CA GLN A 19 11.52 -4.80 11.95
C GLN A 19 10.46 -5.13 10.90
N VAL A 20 10.15 -4.18 10.00
CA VAL A 20 9.14 -4.36 8.95
C VAL A 20 9.45 -5.58 8.09
N VAL A 21 10.69 -5.72 7.62
CA VAL A 21 11.08 -6.84 6.75
C VAL A 21 11.05 -8.16 7.51
N SER A 22 11.59 -8.19 8.72
CA SER A 22 11.68 -9.43 9.53
C SER A 22 10.31 -9.95 9.94
N GLU A 23 9.39 -9.06 10.37
CA GLU A 23 8.04 -9.46 10.76
C GLU A 23 7.22 -9.98 9.57
N HIS A 24 7.28 -9.30 8.41
CA HIS A 24 6.60 -9.76 7.20
C HIS A 24 7.20 -11.08 6.69
N HIS A 25 8.53 -11.23 6.71
CA HIS A 25 9.19 -12.46 6.31
C HIS A 25 8.76 -13.64 7.21
N LYS A 26 8.78 -13.45 8.53
CA LYS A 26 8.34 -14.45 9.50
C LYS A 26 6.88 -14.86 9.25
N LEU A 27 5.97 -13.87 9.15
CA LEU A 27 4.55 -14.12 8.87
C LEU A 27 4.36 -14.97 7.61
N LEU A 28 5.03 -14.60 6.51
CA LEU A 28 4.88 -15.29 5.23
C LEU A 28 5.49 -16.68 5.22
N ASN A 29 6.61 -16.87 5.94
CA ASN A 29 7.23 -18.18 6.10
C ASN A 29 6.33 -19.16 6.88
N ASP A 30 5.63 -18.65 7.88
CA ASP A 30 4.75 -19.45 8.74
C ASP A 30 3.35 -19.64 8.11
N SER A 31 2.95 -18.79 7.16
CA SER A 31 1.65 -18.84 6.48
C SER A 31 1.63 -19.91 5.39
N LYS A 32 0.48 -20.61 5.27
CA LYS A 32 0.21 -21.60 4.20
C LYS A 32 -0.82 -21.10 3.17
N VAL A 33 -1.17 -19.81 3.22
CA VAL A 33 -2.19 -19.23 2.32
C VAL A 33 -1.67 -19.14 0.88
N PHE A 34 -0.39 -18.85 0.73
CA PHE A 34 0.29 -18.77 -0.56
C PHE A 34 1.33 -19.88 -0.70
N ASP A 35 1.44 -20.44 -1.90
CA ASP A 35 2.40 -21.51 -2.22
C ASP A 35 3.84 -21.00 -2.21
N ASP A 36 4.03 -19.72 -2.53
CA ASP A 36 5.32 -19.06 -2.55
C ASP A 36 5.18 -17.57 -2.28
N PHE A 37 6.25 -16.93 -1.77
CA PHE A 37 6.28 -15.49 -1.53
C PHE A 37 7.64 -14.89 -1.89
N LYS A 38 7.65 -13.57 -2.08
CA LYS A 38 8.85 -12.76 -2.22
C LYS A 38 8.62 -11.37 -1.59
N ILE A 39 9.64 -10.84 -0.94
CA ILE A 39 9.65 -9.46 -0.44
C ILE A 39 10.54 -8.64 -1.36
N VAL A 40 9.98 -7.61 -1.98
CA VAL A 40 10.69 -6.70 -2.87
C VAL A 40 10.81 -5.35 -2.17
N ILE A 41 12.03 -4.96 -1.84
CA ILE A 41 12.33 -3.70 -1.15
C ILE A 41 12.91 -2.73 -2.16
N LEU A 42 12.27 -1.58 -2.32
CA LEU A 42 12.80 -0.50 -3.16
C LEU A 42 13.37 0.60 -2.26
N ASN A 43 14.69 0.72 -2.24
CA ASN A 43 15.37 1.87 -1.66
C ASN A 43 15.33 3.04 -2.65
N ASP A 44 14.61 4.10 -2.31
CA ASP A 44 14.44 5.28 -3.18
C ASP A 44 15.51 6.35 -2.90
N GLY A 45 16.79 5.93 -2.94
CA GLY A 45 17.93 6.83 -2.79
C GLY A 45 18.11 7.34 -1.37
N SER A 46 17.97 6.47 -0.36
CA SER A 46 18.23 6.82 1.06
C SER A 46 19.63 7.36 1.26
N LYS A 47 19.76 8.28 2.24
CA LYS A 47 21.02 8.93 2.63
C LYS A 47 21.52 8.47 3.99
N ASP A 48 20.74 7.65 4.68
CA ASP A 48 21.07 7.01 5.95
C ASP A 48 21.48 5.55 5.71
N SER A 49 21.66 4.76 6.76
CA SER A 49 22.06 3.36 6.68
C SER A 49 20.94 2.39 6.23
N THR A 50 19.83 2.88 5.67
CA THR A 50 18.72 2.02 5.19
C THR A 50 19.23 0.98 4.17
N LEU A 51 20.04 1.39 3.16
CA LEU A 51 20.53 0.48 2.12
C LEU A 51 21.44 -0.62 2.70
N GLU A 52 22.29 -0.27 3.63
CA GLU A 52 23.21 -1.21 4.31
C GLU A 52 22.41 -2.27 5.10
N LEU A 53 21.40 -1.82 5.85
CA LEU A 53 20.52 -2.70 6.61
C LEU A 53 19.75 -3.68 5.72
N ILE A 54 19.07 -3.23 4.68
CA ILE A 54 18.32 -4.13 3.80
C ILE A 54 19.25 -5.08 3.04
N THR A 55 20.46 -4.64 2.68
CA THR A 55 21.48 -5.51 2.06
C THR A 55 21.95 -6.59 3.03
N SER A 56 22.14 -6.25 4.30
CA SER A 56 22.45 -7.24 5.34
C SER A 56 21.30 -8.24 5.53
N LEU A 57 20.06 -7.75 5.56
CA LEU A 57 18.87 -8.60 5.69
C LEU A 57 18.72 -9.58 4.52
N SER A 58 18.95 -9.14 3.29
CA SER A 58 18.83 -10.00 2.11
C SER A 58 19.87 -11.14 2.08
N LYS A 59 20.97 -11.00 2.81
CA LYS A 59 21.96 -12.09 2.99
C LYS A 59 21.56 -13.10 4.09
N LYS A 60 20.77 -12.65 5.06
CA LYS A 60 20.33 -13.47 6.20
C LYS A 60 18.98 -14.16 5.95
N LEU A 61 18.08 -13.48 5.24
CA LEU A 61 16.73 -13.93 4.96
C LEU A 61 16.59 -14.24 3.47
N TYR A 62 16.02 -15.38 3.14
CA TYR A 62 15.79 -15.79 1.75
C TYR A 62 14.54 -15.09 1.17
N LYS A 63 14.39 -15.11 -0.16
CA LYS A 63 13.26 -14.51 -0.88
C LYS A 63 13.13 -12.99 -0.72
N ILE A 64 14.25 -12.30 -0.50
CA ILE A 64 14.32 -10.83 -0.48
C ILE A 64 15.02 -10.36 -1.75
N GLU A 65 14.37 -9.44 -2.46
CA GLU A 65 14.90 -8.76 -3.62
C GLU A 65 15.03 -7.25 -3.33
N ILE A 66 16.14 -6.64 -3.73
CA ILE A 66 16.39 -5.21 -3.51
C ILE A 66 16.48 -4.50 -4.85
N ILE A 67 15.70 -3.42 -4.97
CA ILE A 67 15.82 -2.44 -6.04
C ILE A 67 16.41 -1.18 -5.41
N ASN A 68 17.50 -0.67 -5.99
CA ASN A 68 18.19 0.50 -5.45
C ASN A 68 18.21 1.65 -6.45
N ASN A 69 17.51 2.73 -6.17
CA ASN A 69 17.56 3.99 -6.90
C ASN A 69 18.68 4.85 -6.32
N GLN A 70 19.50 5.45 -7.19
CA GLN A 70 20.59 6.36 -6.77
C GLN A 70 20.04 7.74 -6.37
N ILE A 71 18.91 8.16 -6.94
CA ILE A 71 18.29 9.46 -6.74
C ILE A 71 16.83 9.24 -6.31
N PRO A 72 16.37 9.94 -5.26
CA PRO A 72 14.98 9.83 -4.82
C PRO A 72 14.00 10.20 -5.93
N SER A 73 13.12 9.30 -6.25
CA SER A 73 12.08 9.48 -7.26
C SER A 73 10.75 9.95 -6.66
N GLY A 74 10.57 9.70 -5.38
CA GLY A 74 9.36 9.95 -4.59
C GLY A 74 8.39 8.77 -4.57
N ILE A 75 7.62 8.67 -3.49
CA ILE A 75 6.80 7.51 -3.13
C ILE A 75 5.90 7.00 -4.26
N PHE A 76 5.29 7.89 -5.05
CA PHE A 76 4.37 7.48 -6.12
C PHE A 76 5.09 6.86 -7.32
N LYS A 77 6.29 7.33 -7.65
CA LYS A 77 7.12 6.72 -8.68
C LYS A 77 7.71 5.40 -8.20
N ALA A 78 8.15 5.34 -6.95
CA ALA A 78 8.62 4.13 -6.31
C ALA A 78 7.55 3.02 -6.34
N PHE A 79 6.30 3.32 -6.01
CA PHE A 79 5.19 2.36 -6.16
C PHE A 79 4.98 1.92 -7.61
N ASN A 80 5.02 2.84 -8.59
CA ASN A 80 4.88 2.46 -10.00
C ASN A 80 6.01 1.53 -10.44
N GLN A 81 7.23 1.79 -10.01
CA GLN A 81 8.38 0.95 -10.31
C GLN A 81 8.19 -0.46 -9.74
N LEU A 82 7.79 -0.57 -8.48
CA LEU A 82 7.48 -1.84 -7.82
C LEU A 82 6.36 -2.60 -8.54
N TYR A 83 5.25 -1.94 -8.89
CA TYR A 83 4.16 -2.58 -9.62
C TYR A 83 4.59 -3.11 -10.99
N ASN A 84 5.37 -2.33 -11.74
CA ASN A 84 5.81 -2.71 -13.07
C ASN A 84 6.80 -3.89 -13.04
N GLN A 85 7.61 -3.98 -11.99
CA GLN A 85 8.62 -5.04 -11.84
C GLN A 85 8.07 -6.29 -11.13
N SER A 86 6.90 -6.20 -10.50
CA SER A 86 6.31 -7.36 -9.84
C SER A 86 5.96 -8.46 -10.86
N SER A 87 6.12 -9.72 -10.44
CA SER A 87 5.96 -10.91 -11.30
C SER A 87 4.95 -11.93 -10.79
N PHE A 88 4.58 -11.86 -9.51
CA PHE A 88 3.66 -12.80 -8.89
C PHE A 88 2.20 -12.38 -9.08
N GLU A 89 1.30 -13.31 -8.88
CA GLU A 89 -0.14 -13.09 -9.08
C GLU A 89 -0.73 -12.12 -8.07
N TRP A 90 -0.28 -12.19 -6.82
CA TRP A 90 -0.76 -11.36 -5.72
C TRP A 90 0.30 -10.35 -5.27
N ILE A 91 -0.15 -9.16 -4.94
CA ILE A 91 0.68 -8.05 -4.47
C ILE A 91 0.10 -7.53 -3.16
N TYR A 92 0.95 -7.40 -2.14
CA TYR A 92 0.64 -6.65 -0.93
C TYR A 92 1.54 -5.42 -0.83
N LEU A 93 0.92 -4.28 -0.57
CA LEU A 93 1.61 -3.00 -0.43
C LEU A 93 1.79 -2.66 1.04
N THR A 94 3.02 -2.41 1.45
CA THR A 94 3.33 -1.86 2.76
C THR A 94 4.31 -0.70 2.65
N SER A 95 4.88 -0.21 3.73
CA SER A 95 5.86 0.87 3.73
C SER A 95 6.96 0.59 4.75
N GLY A 96 8.16 1.12 4.51
CA GLY A 96 9.31 0.93 5.41
C GLY A 96 9.16 1.61 6.78
N ASP A 97 8.20 2.53 6.95
CA ASP A 97 7.98 3.33 8.16
C ASP A 97 7.11 2.64 9.25
N ASN A 98 6.86 1.33 9.11
CA ASN A 98 6.03 0.51 9.99
C ASN A 98 4.57 1.03 10.20
N GLN A 99 4.08 1.88 9.29
CA GLN A 99 2.69 2.34 9.36
C GLN A 99 1.70 1.19 9.11
N TYR A 100 2.14 0.15 8.44
CA TYR A 100 1.38 -1.06 8.13
C TYR A 100 2.12 -2.29 8.66
N PRO A 101 2.05 -2.56 9.99
CA PRO A 101 2.73 -3.71 10.59
C PRO A 101 2.23 -5.03 10.01
N ALA A 102 3.03 -6.08 10.10
CA ALA A 102 2.73 -7.41 9.56
C ALA A 102 1.40 -7.98 10.04
N LYS A 103 0.95 -7.61 11.26
CA LYS A 103 -0.36 -7.99 11.81
C LYS A 103 -1.54 -7.60 10.91
N ILE A 104 -1.42 -6.53 10.13
CA ILE A 104 -2.48 -6.13 9.16
C ILE A 104 -2.57 -7.17 8.04
N LEU A 105 -1.42 -7.59 7.50
CA LEU A 105 -1.38 -8.65 6.50
C LEU A 105 -1.89 -9.96 7.09
N GLU A 106 -1.48 -10.31 8.31
CA GLU A 106 -1.96 -11.50 9.02
C GLU A 106 -3.50 -11.53 9.09
N ASN A 107 -4.14 -10.42 9.48
CA ASN A 107 -5.60 -10.31 9.50
C ASN A 107 -6.22 -10.50 8.11
N ILE A 108 -5.58 -10.01 7.04
CA ILE A 108 -6.03 -10.24 5.68
C ILE A 108 -5.90 -11.72 5.32
N LEU A 109 -4.76 -12.35 5.61
CA LEU A 109 -4.50 -13.77 5.32
C LEU A 109 -5.46 -14.70 6.06
N ASN A 110 -5.78 -14.41 7.32
CA ASN A 110 -6.77 -15.17 8.12
C ASN A 110 -8.20 -15.08 7.56
N ASN A 111 -8.48 -14.08 6.72
CA ASN A 111 -9.78 -13.88 6.07
C ASN A 111 -9.69 -14.06 4.55
N PHE A 112 -8.61 -14.68 4.06
CA PHE A 112 -8.38 -14.84 2.62
C PHE A 112 -9.31 -15.91 2.03
N GLU A 113 -9.90 -15.56 0.89
CA GLU A 113 -10.77 -16.42 0.09
C GLU A 113 -10.43 -16.21 -1.39
N ASN A 114 -10.23 -17.28 -2.15
CA ASN A 114 -9.81 -17.21 -3.56
C ASN A 114 -10.83 -16.53 -4.51
N ASN A 115 -12.06 -16.30 -4.03
CA ASN A 115 -13.15 -15.70 -4.82
C ASN A 115 -13.15 -14.17 -4.84
N PHE A 116 -12.24 -13.51 -4.11
CA PHE A 116 -12.03 -12.06 -4.15
C PHE A 116 -10.76 -11.71 -4.93
N ASP A 117 -10.73 -10.50 -5.48
CA ASP A 117 -9.62 -10.01 -6.31
C ASP A 117 -8.83 -8.89 -5.61
N LEU A 118 -9.46 -8.23 -4.64
CA LEU A 118 -8.86 -7.14 -3.87
C LEU A 118 -9.34 -7.19 -2.41
N TYR A 119 -8.40 -7.10 -1.49
CA TYR A 119 -8.65 -6.92 -0.06
C TYR A 119 -8.19 -5.53 0.36
N VAL A 120 -9.04 -4.80 1.06
CA VAL A 120 -8.76 -3.47 1.60
C VAL A 120 -8.73 -3.58 3.12
N ALA A 121 -7.61 -3.23 3.74
CA ALA A 121 -7.51 -3.11 5.19
C ALA A 121 -8.31 -1.88 5.64
N LYS A 122 -9.53 -2.06 6.15
CA LYS A 122 -10.40 -0.99 6.61
C LYS A 122 -10.09 -0.63 8.05
N ARG A 123 -9.57 0.57 8.29
CA ARG A 123 -9.25 1.06 9.64
C ARG A 123 -10.50 1.25 10.48
N VAL A 124 -10.57 0.58 11.63
CA VAL A 124 -11.70 0.69 12.58
C VAL A 124 -11.45 1.69 13.70
N ASN A 125 -10.18 1.93 14.07
CA ASN A 125 -9.78 2.79 15.18
C ASN A 125 -9.33 4.21 14.77
N LYS A 126 -9.90 4.77 13.69
CA LYS A 126 -9.54 6.12 13.19
C LYS A 126 -9.72 7.22 14.23
N PHE A 127 -10.73 7.08 15.09
CA PHE A 127 -11.02 8.05 16.14
C PHE A 127 -9.96 8.08 17.25
N GLU A 128 -9.24 6.98 17.45
CA GLU A 128 -8.20 6.86 18.47
C GLU A 128 -6.84 7.36 17.96
N ILE A 129 -6.51 7.06 16.69
CA ILE A 129 -5.18 7.35 16.12
C ILE A 129 -5.08 8.70 15.40
N TYR A 130 -6.22 9.32 15.05
CA TYR A 130 -6.24 10.57 14.29
C TYR A 130 -6.80 11.71 15.12
N ASN A 131 -6.13 12.86 15.10
CA ASN A 131 -6.72 14.09 15.59
C ASN A 131 -7.93 14.49 14.72
N LEU A 132 -8.81 15.35 15.27
CA LEU A 132 -10.07 15.74 14.65
C LEU A 132 -9.90 16.27 13.22
N SER A 133 -8.90 17.11 12.98
CA SER A 133 -8.63 17.66 11.62
C SER A 133 -8.30 16.58 10.61
N ARG A 134 -7.50 15.57 10.99
CA ARG A 134 -7.18 14.43 10.11
C ARG A 134 -8.37 13.51 9.86
N GLN A 135 -9.24 13.35 10.84
CA GLN A 135 -10.50 12.60 10.68
C GLN A 135 -11.40 13.29 9.65
N ILE A 136 -11.58 14.62 9.78
CA ILE A 136 -12.37 15.45 8.86
C ILE A 136 -11.80 15.35 7.44
N ILE A 137 -10.49 15.54 7.27
CA ILE A 137 -9.83 15.44 5.95
C ILE A 137 -10.04 14.04 5.35
N SER A 138 -9.88 12.98 6.13
CA SER A 138 -10.06 11.60 5.66
C SER A 138 -11.50 11.31 5.24
N TYR A 139 -12.48 11.83 5.98
CA TYR A 139 -13.90 11.70 5.66
C TYR A 139 -14.25 12.44 4.37
N PHE A 140 -13.87 13.73 4.28
CA PHE A 140 -14.11 14.54 3.06
C PHE A 140 -13.40 13.97 1.85
N TYR A 141 -12.20 13.44 1.99
CA TYR A 141 -11.48 12.80 0.89
C TYR A 141 -12.24 11.58 0.34
N ARG A 142 -12.70 10.67 1.23
CA ARG A 142 -13.50 9.52 0.81
C ARG A 142 -14.81 9.95 0.15
N PHE A 143 -15.51 10.90 0.78
CA PHE A 143 -16.77 11.45 0.25
C PHE A 143 -16.57 12.10 -1.13
N PHE A 144 -15.51 12.87 -1.32
CA PHE A 144 -15.19 13.51 -2.58
C PHE A 144 -14.89 12.50 -3.70
N CYS A 145 -14.10 11.46 -3.41
CA CYS A 145 -13.86 10.37 -4.36
C CYS A 145 -15.18 9.68 -4.77
N PHE A 146 -16.07 9.43 -3.80
CA PHE A 146 -17.39 8.86 -4.07
C PHE A 146 -18.25 9.77 -4.93
N MET A 147 -18.33 11.07 -4.60
CA MET A 147 -19.11 12.04 -5.36
C MET A 147 -18.68 12.14 -6.84
N ILE A 148 -17.37 12.07 -7.07
CA ILE A 148 -16.83 12.16 -8.44
C ILE A 148 -17.04 10.86 -9.22
N SER A 149 -16.73 9.71 -8.63
CA SER A 149 -16.74 8.42 -9.33
C SER A 149 -18.10 7.69 -9.29
N GLY A 150 -18.96 8.02 -8.33
CA GLY A 150 -20.16 7.25 -8.01
C GLY A 150 -19.89 5.91 -7.28
N ILE A 151 -18.64 5.61 -6.92
CA ILE A 151 -18.21 4.35 -6.33
C ILE A 151 -17.46 4.61 -5.02
N ASP A 152 -17.90 3.95 -3.94
CA ASP A 152 -17.22 4.08 -2.64
C ASP A 152 -15.82 3.41 -2.67
N PRO A 153 -14.73 4.18 -2.44
CA PRO A 153 -13.38 3.66 -2.38
C PRO A 153 -13.04 2.91 -1.07
N ILE A 154 -13.98 2.73 -0.17
CA ILE A 154 -13.87 2.08 1.15
C ILE A 154 -12.96 2.87 2.10
N ASP A 155 -11.68 2.54 2.18
CA ASP A 155 -10.64 3.25 2.92
C ASP A 155 -9.47 3.56 1.99
N PRO A 156 -9.55 4.67 1.21
CA PRO A 156 -8.65 4.90 0.09
C PRO A 156 -7.17 4.99 0.48
N GLY A 157 -6.86 5.55 1.65
CA GLY A 157 -5.48 5.69 2.13
C GLY A 157 -4.98 4.50 2.96
N SER A 158 -5.56 3.31 2.79
CA SER A 158 -5.16 2.10 3.49
C SER A 158 -4.38 1.14 2.58
N THR A 159 -3.66 0.20 3.21
CA THR A 159 -2.95 -0.87 2.49
C THR A 159 -3.91 -1.90 1.86
N LYS A 160 -3.45 -2.59 0.84
CA LYS A 160 -4.24 -3.51 0.03
C LYS A 160 -3.44 -4.76 -0.34
N LEU A 161 -4.15 -5.91 -0.34
CA LEU A 161 -3.72 -7.13 -1.01
C LEU A 161 -4.55 -7.29 -2.27
N LEU A 162 -3.92 -7.39 -3.43
CA LEU A 162 -4.63 -7.36 -4.71
C LEU A 162 -3.98 -8.28 -5.75
N LYS A 163 -4.80 -8.76 -6.69
CA LYS A 163 -4.28 -9.44 -7.87
C LYS A 163 -3.55 -8.46 -8.78
N LYS A 164 -2.38 -8.85 -9.27
CA LYS A 164 -1.54 -8.03 -10.16
C LYS A 164 -2.27 -7.58 -11.43
N ASN A 165 -3.12 -8.43 -12.00
CA ASN A 165 -3.87 -8.11 -13.22
C ASN A 165 -4.75 -6.86 -13.10
N LEU A 166 -5.13 -6.46 -11.88
CA LEU A 166 -5.84 -5.20 -11.63
C LEU A 166 -5.00 -3.96 -11.94
N LEU A 167 -3.67 -4.12 -12.06
CA LEU A 167 -2.72 -3.05 -12.36
C LEU A 167 -2.13 -3.13 -13.77
N ASN A 168 -2.62 -4.02 -14.64
CA ASN A 168 -2.13 -4.15 -16.03
C ASN A 168 -2.29 -2.88 -16.86
N GLU A 169 -3.32 -2.07 -16.55
CA GLU A 169 -3.51 -0.76 -17.15
C GLU A 169 -2.96 0.33 -16.23
N PRO A 170 -2.30 1.37 -16.78
CA PRO A 170 -1.83 2.49 -16.00
C PRO A 170 -2.95 3.15 -15.18
N LEU A 171 -2.64 3.55 -13.96
CA LEU A 171 -3.54 4.37 -13.15
C LEU A 171 -3.55 5.81 -13.69
N PHE A 172 -4.74 6.44 -13.73
CA PHE A 172 -4.89 7.82 -14.18
C PHE A 172 -4.42 8.82 -13.12
N CYS A 173 -4.68 8.48 -11.84
CA CYS A 173 -4.27 9.30 -10.71
C CYS A 173 -2.78 9.14 -10.41
N ARG A 174 -2.14 10.24 -9.98
CA ARG A 174 -0.69 10.30 -9.76
C ARG A 174 -0.28 10.42 -8.31
N TYR A 175 -1.22 10.88 -7.44
CA TYR A 175 -0.97 11.12 -6.02
C TYR A 175 -1.78 10.14 -5.14
N LEU A 176 -2.19 10.55 -3.95
CA LEU A 176 -2.96 9.71 -3.03
C LEU A 176 -4.28 9.20 -3.65
N ALA A 177 -4.82 9.88 -4.67
CA ALA A 177 -6.02 9.45 -5.39
C ALA A 177 -5.85 8.09 -6.10
N ARG A 178 -4.61 7.65 -6.38
CA ARG A 178 -4.32 6.29 -6.89
C ARG A 178 -4.89 5.19 -6.02
N ASP A 179 -4.75 5.33 -4.70
CA ASP A 179 -5.21 4.30 -3.77
C ASP A 179 -6.73 4.17 -3.77
N ALA A 180 -7.45 5.30 -3.99
CA ALA A 180 -8.88 5.31 -4.26
C ALA A 180 -9.19 4.69 -5.63
N GLU A 181 -8.41 5.05 -6.66
CA GLU A 181 -8.59 4.57 -8.02
C GLU A 181 -8.51 3.06 -8.13
N ILE A 182 -7.56 2.42 -7.44
CA ILE A 182 -7.43 0.96 -7.43
C ILE A 182 -8.76 0.31 -7.02
N VAL A 183 -9.38 0.76 -5.94
CA VAL A 183 -10.65 0.21 -5.45
C VAL A 183 -11.81 0.53 -6.40
N ILE A 184 -11.91 1.78 -6.84
CA ILE A 184 -12.96 2.26 -7.75
C ILE A 184 -12.93 1.48 -9.06
N ARG A 185 -11.75 1.38 -9.68
CA ARG A 185 -11.53 0.66 -10.94
C ARG A 185 -11.85 -0.83 -10.80
N THR A 186 -11.40 -1.45 -9.71
CA THR A 186 -11.67 -2.87 -9.43
C THR A 186 -13.18 -3.13 -9.37
N LYS A 187 -13.92 -2.32 -8.62
CA LYS A 187 -15.37 -2.42 -8.53
C LYS A 187 -16.07 -2.13 -9.87
N LYS A 188 -15.63 -1.09 -10.60
CA LYS A 188 -16.21 -0.72 -11.89
C LYS A 188 -16.08 -1.83 -12.92
N LYS A 189 -14.97 -2.55 -12.92
CA LYS A 189 -14.72 -3.70 -13.80
C LYS A 189 -15.43 -4.99 -13.34
N GLY A 190 -16.24 -4.96 -12.29
CA GLY A 190 -16.99 -6.10 -11.78
C GLY A 190 -16.18 -7.10 -10.94
N TYR A 191 -14.93 -6.77 -10.59
CA TYR A 191 -14.13 -7.60 -9.70
C TYR A 191 -14.59 -7.51 -8.24
N LYS A 192 -14.36 -8.57 -7.48
CA LYS A 192 -14.82 -8.70 -6.12
C LYS A 192 -13.84 -8.06 -5.13
N VAL A 193 -14.36 -7.17 -4.27
CA VAL A 193 -13.59 -6.45 -3.25
C VAL A 193 -14.09 -6.83 -1.87
N LYS A 194 -13.17 -7.23 -0.97
CA LYS A 194 -13.45 -7.51 0.44
C LYS A 194 -12.77 -6.48 1.33
N ALA A 195 -13.51 -5.89 2.26
CA ALA A 195 -12.97 -5.02 3.28
C ALA A 195 -12.73 -5.83 4.56
N ILE A 196 -11.50 -5.81 5.07
CA ILE A 196 -11.11 -6.48 6.31
C ILE A 196 -10.96 -5.42 7.40
N PRO A 197 -11.75 -5.48 8.48
CA PRO A 197 -11.58 -4.57 9.62
C PRO A 197 -10.23 -4.81 10.29
N VAL A 198 -9.45 -3.74 10.48
CA VAL A 198 -8.12 -3.81 11.11
C VAL A 198 -7.88 -2.58 11.98
N GLU A 199 -7.15 -2.78 13.06
CA GLU A 199 -6.62 -1.70 13.88
C GLU A 199 -5.24 -1.31 13.37
N PHE A 200 -5.01 -0.01 13.25
CA PHE A 200 -3.72 0.55 12.87
C PHE A 200 -3.02 1.08 14.11
N GLY A 201 -1.70 0.86 14.18
CA GLY A 201 -0.86 1.47 15.20
C GLY A 201 -0.65 2.97 14.97
N ASN A 202 -0.22 3.66 16.03
CA ASN A 202 0.31 5.00 15.90
C ASN A 202 1.66 4.93 15.17
N ARG A 203 1.96 5.96 14.38
CA ARG A 203 3.27 6.09 13.75
C ARG A 203 4.34 6.27 14.81
N GLU A 204 5.31 5.39 14.87
CA GLU A 204 6.39 5.46 15.86
C GLU A 204 7.39 6.55 15.53
N HIS A 205 7.67 6.79 14.24
CA HIS A 205 8.65 7.79 13.79
C HIS A 205 8.17 8.59 12.57
N GLY A 206 8.66 9.82 12.40
CA GLY A 206 8.47 10.67 11.24
C GLY A 206 7.17 11.49 11.22
N LYS A 207 7.14 12.55 10.38
CA LYS A 207 5.96 13.38 10.12
C LYS A 207 5.29 12.96 8.82
N SER A 208 3.96 12.81 8.84
CA SER A 208 3.19 12.47 7.64
C SER A 208 3.34 13.57 6.57
N SER A 209 3.89 13.22 5.41
CA SER A 209 3.92 14.13 4.25
C SER A 209 2.53 14.30 3.61
N ALA A 210 1.61 13.37 3.84
CA ALA A 210 0.26 13.36 3.26
C ALA A 210 -0.64 14.51 3.73
N THR A 211 -0.32 15.13 4.89
CA THR A 211 -1.08 16.27 5.44
C THR A 211 -0.57 17.63 4.98
N LYS A 212 0.50 17.70 4.19
CA LYS A 212 0.97 18.96 3.63
C LYS A 212 -0.08 19.54 2.68
N LEU A 213 -0.42 20.82 2.84
CA LEU A 213 -1.43 21.52 2.02
C LEU A 213 -1.19 21.33 0.52
N SER A 214 0.05 21.42 0.06
CA SER A 214 0.40 21.20 -1.34
C SER A 214 0.08 19.79 -1.85
N VAL A 215 0.23 18.76 -1.00
CA VAL A 215 -0.12 17.36 -1.34
C VAL A 215 -1.63 17.19 -1.36
N LEU A 216 -2.35 17.79 -0.42
CA LEU A 216 -3.81 17.78 -0.38
C LEU A 216 -4.40 18.43 -1.63
N PHE A 217 -3.97 19.64 -2.00
CA PHE A 217 -4.43 20.30 -3.24
C PHE A 217 -4.17 19.45 -4.48
N LYS A 218 -2.95 18.94 -4.64
CA LYS A 218 -2.62 18.05 -5.77
C LYS A 218 -3.49 16.80 -5.79
N THR A 219 -3.78 16.22 -4.62
CA THR A 219 -4.64 15.03 -4.51
C THR A 219 -6.08 15.34 -4.89
N TYR A 220 -6.65 16.45 -4.42
CA TYR A 220 -8.01 16.86 -4.80
C TYR A 220 -8.16 17.09 -6.30
N PHE A 221 -7.23 17.81 -6.93
CA PHE A 221 -7.22 17.97 -8.39
C PHE A 221 -7.05 16.63 -9.12
N ASP A 222 -6.23 15.76 -8.58
CA ASP A 222 -6.01 14.43 -9.16
C ASP A 222 -7.28 13.54 -9.06
N CYS A 223 -8.09 13.72 -8.02
CA CYS A 223 -9.37 13.02 -7.87
C CYS A 223 -10.36 13.34 -9.00
N LEU A 224 -10.27 14.51 -9.65
CA LEU A 224 -11.14 14.82 -10.79
C LEU A 224 -10.99 13.81 -11.93
N ARG A 225 -9.85 13.15 -12.03
CA ARG A 225 -9.62 12.07 -13.01
C ARG A 225 -10.49 10.84 -12.75
N LEU A 226 -10.98 10.66 -11.51
CA LEU A 226 -11.89 9.58 -11.15
C LEU A 226 -13.27 9.74 -11.81
N PHE A 227 -13.59 10.95 -12.33
CA PHE A 227 -14.82 11.19 -13.08
C PHE A 227 -14.98 10.25 -14.28
N LYS A 228 -13.87 9.82 -14.86
CA LYS A 228 -13.87 8.83 -15.94
C LYS A 228 -14.62 7.54 -15.56
N TYR A 229 -14.57 7.14 -14.31
CA TYR A 229 -15.25 5.93 -13.83
C TYR A 229 -16.76 6.10 -13.61
N ARG A 230 -17.28 7.31 -13.72
CA ARG A 230 -18.70 7.55 -13.55
C ARG A 230 -19.52 7.15 -14.79
N PHE A 231 -18.95 7.34 -15.97
CA PHE A 231 -19.66 7.19 -17.25
C PHE A 231 -19.14 6.04 -18.13
N PHE A 232 -17.93 5.60 -17.90
CA PHE A 232 -17.26 4.54 -18.63
C PHE A 232 -16.88 3.42 -17.65
#